data_14d30653abb9cc8da6368b84107c80bc
#
_entry.id   14d30653abb9cc8da6368b84107c80bc
#
_cell.length_a   1.000
_cell.length_b   1.000
_cell.length_c   1.000
_cell.angle_alpha   90.00
_cell.angle_beta   90.00
_cell.angle_gamma   90.00
#
_symmetry.space_group_name_H-M   'P 1'
#
loop_
_entity.id
_entity.type
_entity.pdbx_description
1 polymer ?
#
loop_
_entity_poly.entity_id
_entity_poly.type
_entity_poly.pdbx_seq_one_letter_code
_entity_poly.pdbx_strand_id
1 'polypeptide(L)'
;MINSRQNIVIGALLVVIGVGALGFYGMIKRQQHLEQGYLQLCADIEGVIDYKPEPQQVVERVVSNAQLWRPVQEQIDDTVVQIFSQVAEIDLLQPYKTPAQGTSSGSGFFINAEGDIITNAHVVDQAKALWIQIQSLGKRILDVHVIGVSPERDIALLRLSDESKEIIRKELGSIPFLPLGDSDVLRRSDEVMALGYPLGQQSLKSTTGVISGHENRWIQISAPINPGNSGGPLLNAHGDVVGVNSAGITKAQNVGYAIPINEVKIILPDLYTVTLLRKPFLGIVFNNATDALTDYLGNPQPGGAYVVEVVKDSTLDKAGVKRGDMLYQINTHTLDIYGEMRVPWAEDKVSLIDYVSRLSIGQEISLIIYRNGAQHEIVTKFEQMALPPISEIYPSYEPIDYEVFGGMVVMPLTINHLQLLGARAPGLAKYMDIQQRAE
;
A
#
# COMPACT_ATOMS: atom_id res chain seq x y z
N MET A 1 39.83 87.85 16.12
CA MET A 1 38.78 86.78 16.27
C MET A 1 38.92 85.65 15.29
N ILE A 2 40.08 85.32 14.73
CA ILE A 2 40.28 84.26 13.73
C ILE A 2 40.92 82.96 14.37
N ASN A 3 41.59 83.15 15.55
CA ASN A 3 42.30 81.99 16.15
C ASN A 3 41.45 80.94 16.91
N SER A 4 40.22 81.26 17.32
CA SER A 4 39.43 80.26 18.11
C SER A 4 38.75 79.23 17.28
N ARG A 5 38.38 79.51 16.04
CA ARG A 5 37.74 78.50 15.12
C ARG A 5 38.75 77.52 14.57
N GLN A 6 39.99 77.95 14.32
CA GLN A 6 41.02 76.95 13.83
C GLN A 6 41.42 75.99 14.93
N ASN A 7 41.48 76.40 16.20
CA ASN A 7 41.80 75.45 17.29
C ASN A 7 40.70 74.46 17.57
N ILE A 8 39.43 74.81 17.34
CA ILE A 8 38.30 73.88 17.46
C ILE A 8 38.31 72.88 16.35
N VAL A 9 38.63 73.29 15.11
CA VAL A 9 38.71 72.35 13.95
C VAL A 9 39.88 71.38 14.10
N ILE A 10 41.04 71.84 14.55
CA ILE A 10 42.20 70.95 14.81
C ILE A 10 41.92 70.04 15.97
N GLY A 11 41.26 70.47 17.03
CA GLY A 11 40.84 69.59 18.14
C GLY A 11 39.86 68.51 17.71
N ALA A 12 38.86 68.89 16.92
CA ALA A 12 37.90 67.92 16.37
C ALA A 12 38.57 66.91 15.42
N LEU A 13 39.50 67.32 14.58
CA LEU A 13 40.23 66.43 13.68
C LEU A 13 41.13 65.47 14.44
N LEU A 14 41.79 65.88 15.53
CA LEU A 14 42.60 65.02 16.40
C LEU A 14 41.73 63.98 17.15
N VAL A 15 40.53 64.35 17.57
CA VAL A 15 39.57 63.37 18.18
C VAL A 15 39.10 62.38 17.18
N VAL A 16 38.78 62.78 15.94
CA VAL A 16 38.36 61.80 14.86
C VAL A 16 39.52 60.88 14.51
N ILE A 17 40.74 61.39 14.41
CA ILE A 17 41.94 60.50 14.14
C ILE A 17 42.20 59.58 15.33
N GLY A 18 42.04 60.02 16.56
CA GLY A 18 42.19 59.24 17.79
C GLY A 18 41.14 58.12 17.88
N VAL A 19 39.90 58.42 17.60
CA VAL A 19 38.81 57.40 17.57
C VAL A 19 39.02 56.42 16.42
N GLY A 20 39.46 56.90 15.25
CA GLY A 20 39.81 56.03 14.11
C GLY A 20 40.98 55.09 14.42
N ALA A 21 42.02 55.59 15.08
CA ALA A 21 43.17 54.80 15.48
C ALA A 21 42.82 53.76 16.54
N LEU A 22 41.97 54.06 17.52
CA LEU A 22 41.49 53.13 18.52
C LEU A 22 40.59 52.05 17.88
N GLY A 23 39.73 52.41 16.92
CA GLY A 23 38.92 51.46 16.16
C GLY A 23 39.75 50.51 15.31
N PHE A 24 40.78 51.05 14.64
CA PHE A 24 41.73 50.26 13.84
C PHE A 24 42.59 49.33 14.71
N TYR A 25 43.05 49.80 15.87
CA TYR A 25 43.76 48.99 16.84
C TYR A 25 42.88 47.85 17.41
N GLY A 26 41.62 48.12 17.67
CA GLY A 26 40.64 47.14 18.09
C GLY A 26 40.39 46.05 17.01
N MET A 27 40.34 46.47 15.75
CA MET A 27 40.24 45.55 14.61
C MET A 27 41.46 44.65 14.46
N ILE A 28 42.65 45.18 14.56
CA ILE A 28 43.92 44.44 14.51
C ILE A 28 43.94 43.40 15.64
N LYS A 29 43.63 43.79 16.88
CA LYS A 29 43.57 42.87 18.01
C LYS A 29 42.54 41.76 17.80
N ARG A 30 41.40 42.10 17.26
CA ARG A 30 40.35 41.11 16.96
C ARG A 30 40.78 40.12 15.86
N GLN A 31 41.51 40.61 14.83
CA GLN A 31 42.08 39.79 13.78
C GLN A 31 43.14 38.85 14.33
N GLN A 32 44.06 39.33 15.17
CA GLN A 32 45.06 38.50 15.82
C GLN A 32 44.46 37.44 16.72
N HIS A 33 43.37 37.73 17.43
CA HIS A 33 42.66 36.75 18.24
C HIS A 33 42.00 35.66 17.38
N LEU A 34 41.45 36.04 16.21
CA LEU A 34 40.88 35.09 15.26
C LEU A 34 41.97 34.21 14.62
N GLU A 35 43.11 34.78 14.27
CA GLU A 35 44.24 34.02 13.73
C GLU A 35 44.81 33.03 14.77
N GLN A 36 44.91 33.44 16.02
CA GLN A 36 45.35 32.52 17.09
C GLN A 36 44.31 31.41 17.34
N GLY A 37 43.02 31.75 17.34
CA GLY A 37 41.96 30.75 17.45
C GLY A 37 41.94 29.73 16.28
N TYR A 38 42.20 30.22 15.07
CA TYR A 38 42.30 29.37 13.89
C TYR A 38 43.54 28.45 13.97
N LEU A 39 44.70 28.96 14.36
CA LEU A 39 45.92 28.17 14.55
C LEU A 39 45.75 27.09 15.64
N GLN A 40 45.05 27.44 16.74
CA GLN A 40 44.75 26.50 17.80
C GLN A 40 43.79 25.38 17.29
N LEU A 41 42.76 25.76 16.53
CA LEU A 41 41.85 24.80 15.93
C LEU A 41 42.54 23.87 14.92
N CYS A 42 43.48 24.41 14.13
CA CYS A 42 44.30 23.60 13.22
C CYS A 42 45.20 22.61 13.99
N ALA A 43 45.83 23.05 15.08
CA ALA A 43 46.64 22.17 15.92
C ALA A 43 45.79 21.07 16.60
N ASP A 44 44.59 21.42 17.06
CA ASP A 44 43.67 20.45 17.64
C ASP A 44 43.18 19.43 16.59
N ILE A 45 42.96 19.86 15.34
CA ILE A 45 42.62 18.98 14.22
C ILE A 45 43.81 18.08 13.83
N GLU A 46 45.02 18.60 13.78
CA GLU A 46 46.22 17.79 13.53
C GLU A 46 46.44 16.73 14.61
N GLY A 47 46.17 17.06 15.88
CA GLY A 47 46.21 16.10 16.98
C GLY A 47 45.14 14.99 16.89
N VAL A 48 44.00 15.28 16.26
CA VAL A 48 42.95 14.29 15.99
C VAL A 48 43.26 13.42 14.78
N ILE A 49 44.00 13.97 13.79
CA ILE A 49 44.40 13.23 12.58
C ILE A 49 45.53 12.22 12.89
N ASP A 50 46.37 12.50 13.89
CA ASP A 50 47.42 11.58 14.31
C ASP A 50 46.93 10.44 15.25
N TYR A 51 45.63 10.45 15.61
CA TYR A 51 45.01 9.31 16.25
C TYR A 51 44.91 8.16 15.21
N LYS A 52 45.94 7.32 15.16
CA LYS A 52 45.84 6.00 14.55
C LYS A 52 45.07 5.10 15.53
N PRO A 53 43.82 4.79 15.29
CA PRO A 53 43.19 3.70 16.03
C PRO A 53 44.00 2.44 15.74
N GLU A 54 44.34 1.70 16.78
CA GLU A 54 44.82 0.31 16.58
C GLU A 54 43.79 -0.37 15.67
N PRO A 55 44.24 -1.14 14.67
CA PRO A 55 43.32 -1.84 13.81
C PRO A 55 42.59 -2.88 14.67
N GLN A 56 41.49 -2.48 15.27
CA GLN A 56 40.45 -3.44 15.58
C GLN A 56 40.08 -4.04 14.23
N GLN A 57 40.45 -5.29 14.03
CA GLN A 57 39.89 -6.11 12.95
C GLN A 57 38.40 -6.33 13.22
N VAL A 58 37.61 -5.27 13.11
CA VAL A 58 36.20 -5.39 12.75
C VAL A 58 36.27 -5.78 11.28
N VAL A 59 36.32 -7.09 11.05
CA VAL A 59 35.92 -7.64 9.77
C VAL A 59 34.40 -7.43 9.72
N GLU A 60 33.96 -6.19 9.53
CA GLU A 60 32.69 -5.96 8.91
C GLU A 60 32.79 -6.60 7.53
N ARG A 61 32.31 -7.83 7.44
CA ARG A 61 31.85 -8.33 6.15
C ARG A 61 30.75 -7.38 5.71
N VAL A 62 31.10 -6.35 4.99
CA VAL A 62 30.15 -5.64 4.13
C VAL A 62 29.73 -6.68 3.10
N VAL A 63 28.70 -7.45 3.44
CA VAL A 63 28.07 -8.34 2.48
C VAL A 63 27.51 -7.42 1.41
N SER A 64 28.12 -7.42 0.23
CA SER A 64 27.59 -6.61 -0.87
C SER A 64 26.17 -7.09 -1.17
N ASN A 65 25.26 -6.17 -1.59
CA ASN A 65 23.89 -6.54 -2.00
C ASN A 65 23.89 -7.72 -2.98
N ALA A 66 24.89 -7.81 -3.87
CA ALA A 66 25.05 -8.93 -4.79
C ALA A 66 25.30 -10.27 -4.06
N GLN A 67 26.00 -10.27 -2.92
CA GLN A 67 26.23 -11.48 -2.14
C GLN A 67 25.00 -11.91 -1.33
N LEU A 68 24.19 -10.95 -0.90
CA LEU A 68 22.93 -11.22 -0.21
C LEU A 68 21.91 -11.90 -1.13
N TRP A 69 21.76 -11.40 -2.36
CA TRP A 69 20.69 -11.82 -3.27
C TRP A 69 21.06 -12.97 -4.21
N ARG A 70 22.36 -13.30 -4.37
CA ARG A 70 22.77 -14.40 -5.26
C ARG A 70 22.16 -15.76 -4.89
N PRO A 71 22.15 -16.21 -3.61
CA PRO A 71 21.51 -17.48 -3.24
C PRO A 71 20.00 -17.48 -3.52
N VAL A 72 19.34 -16.33 -3.33
CA VAL A 72 17.92 -16.18 -3.61
C VAL A 72 17.66 -16.27 -5.10
N GLN A 73 18.48 -15.60 -5.94
CA GLN A 73 18.34 -15.65 -7.40
C GLN A 73 18.48 -17.06 -7.97
N GLU A 74 19.34 -17.91 -7.39
CA GLU A 74 19.48 -19.31 -7.81
C GLU A 74 18.27 -20.18 -7.46
N GLN A 75 17.43 -19.77 -6.50
CA GLN A 75 16.25 -20.52 -6.06
C GLN A 75 14.96 -20.10 -6.77
N ILE A 76 14.94 -18.91 -7.36
CA ILE A 76 13.71 -18.34 -7.95
C ILE A 76 13.51 -18.66 -9.42
N ASP A 77 14.48 -19.34 -10.06
CA ASP A 77 14.39 -19.69 -11.47
C ASP A 77 13.09 -20.45 -11.73
N ASP A 78 12.35 -20.01 -12.76
CA ASP A 78 11.08 -20.56 -13.22
C ASP A 78 9.91 -20.55 -12.22
N THR A 79 10.09 -19.99 -11.01
CA THR A 79 9.01 -19.83 -10.04
C THR A 79 8.13 -18.63 -10.35
N VAL A 80 8.68 -17.61 -11.05
CA VAL A 80 7.98 -16.40 -11.47
C VAL A 80 7.61 -16.51 -12.94
N VAL A 81 6.35 -16.23 -13.27
CA VAL A 81 5.80 -16.41 -14.59
C VAL A 81 5.32 -15.09 -15.18
N GLN A 82 5.42 -14.97 -16.50
CA GLN A 82 4.77 -13.91 -17.25
C GLN A 82 3.35 -14.35 -17.59
N ILE A 83 2.37 -13.51 -17.24
CA ILE A 83 0.95 -13.76 -17.50
C ILE A 83 0.52 -12.91 -18.68
N PHE A 84 -0.27 -13.51 -19.58
CA PHE A 84 -0.90 -12.84 -20.71
C PHE A 84 -2.40 -13.05 -20.62
N SER A 85 -3.14 -11.97 -20.83
CA SER A 85 -4.61 -11.95 -20.82
C SER A 85 -5.12 -11.43 -22.15
N GLN A 86 -5.99 -12.17 -22.80
CA GLN A 86 -6.81 -11.64 -23.88
C GLN A 86 -8.09 -11.10 -23.26
N VAL A 87 -8.23 -9.79 -23.23
CA VAL A 87 -9.35 -9.12 -22.55
C VAL A 87 -10.44 -8.72 -23.53
N ALA A 88 -11.69 -8.73 -23.06
CA ALA A 88 -12.85 -8.21 -23.76
C ALA A 88 -13.55 -7.21 -22.87
N GLU A 89 -13.11 -5.94 -22.96
CA GLU A 89 -13.54 -4.85 -22.08
C GLU A 89 -14.95 -4.38 -22.42
N ILE A 90 -15.84 -4.41 -21.43
CA ILE A 90 -17.24 -4.02 -21.55
C ILE A 90 -17.38 -2.54 -21.21
N ASP A 91 -17.99 -1.76 -22.10
CA ASP A 91 -18.40 -0.38 -21.81
C ASP A 91 -19.73 -0.39 -21.03
N LEU A 92 -19.68 -0.18 -19.74
CA LEU A 92 -20.86 -0.15 -18.86
C LEU A 92 -21.84 0.97 -19.19
N LEU A 93 -21.43 2.03 -19.88
CA LEU A 93 -22.36 3.05 -20.40
C LEU A 93 -23.06 2.63 -21.69
N GLN A 94 -22.51 1.61 -22.37
CA GLN A 94 -23.04 1.06 -23.61
C GLN A 94 -22.92 -0.47 -23.63
N PRO A 95 -23.53 -1.18 -22.65
CA PRO A 95 -23.31 -2.61 -22.42
C PRO A 95 -23.79 -3.50 -23.57
N TYR A 96 -24.64 -2.97 -24.46
CA TYR A 96 -25.13 -3.63 -25.68
C TYR A 96 -24.10 -3.67 -26.82
N LYS A 97 -23.00 -2.93 -26.70
CA LYS A 97 -21.94 -2.93 -27.73
C LYS A 97 -21.04 -4.16 -27.58
N THR A 98 -20.47 -4.55 -28.70
CA THR A 98 -19.40 -5.57 -28.68
C THR A 98 -18.25 -5.08 -27.81
N PRO A 99 -17.79 -5.87 -26.84
CA PRO A 99 -16.66 -5.52 -26.00
C PRO A 99 -15.40 -5.20 -26.80
N ALA A 100 -14.65 -4.20 -26.37
CA ALA A 100 -13.36 -3.87 -26.95
C ALA A 100 -12.36 -4.98 -26.64
N GLN A 101 -11.69 -5.50 -27.70
CA GLN A 101 -10.67 -6.54 -27.52
C GLN A 101 -9.29 -5.93 -27.32
N GLY A 102 -8.55 -6.46 -26.38
CA GLY A 102 -7.19 -6.05 -26.08
C GLY A 102 -6.35 -7.20 -25.52
N THR A 103 -5.11 -6.90 -25.25
CA THR A 103 -4.20 -7.80 -24.53
C THR A 103 -3.59 -7.07 -23.35
N SER A 104 -3.51 -7.72 -22.21
CA SER A 104 -2.81 -7.26 -21.03
C SER A 104 -1.70 -8.24 -20.68
N SER A 105 -0.69 -7.78 -19.97
CA SER A 105 0.37 -8.65 -19.44
C SER A 105 0.76 -8.21 -18.04
N GLY A 106 1.12 -9.20 -17.24
CA GLY A 106 1.57 -9.01 -15.88
C GLY A 106 2.51 -10.13 -15.45
N SER A 107 2.73 -10.23 -14.17
CA SER A 107 3.54 -11.28 -13.55
C SER A 107 2.70 -12.10 -12.57
N GLY A 108 3.18 -13.28 -12.24
CA GLY A 108 2.65 -14.13 -11.19
C GLY A 108 3.74 -15.04 -10.66
N PHE A 109 3.45 -15.82 -9.66
CA PHE A 109 4.38 -16.81 -9.12
C PHE A 109 3.65 -18.03 -8.60
N PHE A 110 4.30 -19.18 -8.74
CA PHE A 110 3.79 -20.44 -8.20
C PHE A 110 3.90 -20.46 -6.69
N ILE A 111 2.85 -20.97 -6.03
CA ILE A 111 2.76 -21.08 -4.56
C ILE A 111 2.79 -22.52 -4.06
N ASN A 112 2.65 -23.51 -4.95
CA ASN A 112 2.67 -24.93 -4.62
C ASN A 112 3.03 -25.80 -5.84
N ALA A 113 3.29 -27.08 -5.61
CA ALA A 113 3.60 -28.08 -6.64
C ALA A 113 2.39 -28.54 -7.47
N GLU A 114 1.18 -28.11 -7.10
CA GLU A 114 -0.07 -28.35 -7.83
C GLU A 114 -0.25 -27.38 -9.01
N GLY A 115 0.61 -26.35 -9.09
CA GLY A 115 0.60 -25.37 -10.17
C GLY A 115 -0.38 -24.23 -9.94
N ASP A 116 -0.61 -23.88 -8.69
CA ASP A 116 -1.38 -22.70 -8.33
C ASP A 116 -0.49 -21.46 -8.37
N ILE A 117 -1.04 -20.38 -8.89
CA ILE A 117 -0.33 -19.12 -9.15
C ILE A 117 -1.08 -17.98 -8.49
N ILE A 118 -0.38 -17.13 -7.76
CA ILE A 118 -0.88 -15.84 -7.29
C ILE A 118 -0.48 -14.74 -8.26
N THR A 119 -1.41 -13.84 -8.52
CA THR A 119 -1.23 -12.60 -9.29
C THR A 119 -2.19 -11.52 -8.81
N ASN A 120 -2.15 -10.33 -9.42
CA ASN A 120 -3.16 -9.31 -9.16
C ASN A 120 -4.46 -9.56 -9.93
N ALA A 121 -5.59 -9.13 -9.33
CA ALA A 121 -6.90 -9.26 -9.97
C ALA A 121 -6.99 -8.44 -11.26
N HIS A 122 -6.41 -7.23 -11.31
CA HIS A 122 -6.42 -6.39 -12.50
C HIS A 122 -5.65 -6.99 -13.69
N VAL A 123 -4.71 -7.94 -13.46
CA VAL A 123 -3.98 -8.63 -14.53
C VAL A 123 -4.90 -9.59 -15.29
N VAL A 124 -5.92 -10.12 -14.63
CA VAL A 124 -6.86 -11.11 -15.18
C VAL A 124 -8.27 -10.56 -15.36
N ASP A 125 -8.47 -9.26 -15.09
CA ASP A 125 -9.79 -8.64 -15.23
C ASP A 125 -10.28 -8.70 -16.67
N GLN A 126 -11.55 -9.09 -16.84
CA GLN A 126 -12.23 -9.27 -18.13
C GLN A 126 -11.49 -10.15 -19.14
N ALA A 127 -10.60 -11.04 -18.67
CA ALA A 127 -9.90 -11.98 -19.50
C ALA A 127 -10.85 -13.07 -20.07
N LYS A 128 -10.74 -13.31 -21.37
CA LYS A 128 -11.43 -14.41 -22.08
C LYS A 128 -10.53 -15.60 -22.32
N ALA A 129 -9.21 -15.38 -22.39
CA ALA A 129 -8.19 -16.39 -22.43
C ALA A 129 -7.00 -15.95 -21.59
N LEU A 130 -6.41 -16.88 -20.86
CA LEU A 130 -5.27 -16.66 -19.97
C LEU A 130 -4.22 -17.72 -20.25
N TRP A 131 -2.98 -17.30 -20.39
CA TRP A 131 -1.83 -18.21 -20.47
C TRP A 131 -0.61 -17.60 -19.81
N ILE A 132 0.32 -18.45 -19.48
CA ILE A 132 1.60 -18.05 -18.91
C ILE A 132 2.77 -18.47 -19.80
N GLN A 133 3.90 -17.83 -19.60
CA GLN A 133 5.20 -18.23 -20.10
C GLN A 133 6.21 -18.32 -18.95
N ILE A 134 7.06 -19.34 -19.00
CA ILE A 134 8.16 -19.57 -18.06
C ILE A 134 9.46 -19.33 -18.82
N GLN A 135 10.42 -18.65 -18.21
CA GLN A 135 11.63 -18.19 -18.91
C GLN A 135 12.41 -19.34 -19.56
N SER A 136 12.64 -20.44 -18.86
CA SER A 136 13.39 -21.61 -19.38
C SER A 136 12.65 -22.38 -20.46
N LEU A 137 11.31 -22.29 -20.51
CA LEU A 137 10.48 -22.91 -21.56
C LEU A 137 10.25 -22.00 -22.78
N GLY A 138 10.85 -20.82 -22.76
CA GLY A 138 10.79 -19.83 -23.82
C GLY A 138 9.37 -19.32 -24.07
N LYS A 139 8.95 -19.27 -25.35
CA LYS A 139 7.62 -18.74 -25.74
C LYS A 139 6.51 -19.80 -25.72
N ARG A 140 6.71 -20.91 -25.04
CA ARG A 140 5.68 -21.94 -24.94
C ARG A 140 4.47 -21.40 -24.18
N ILE A 141 3.29 -21.57 -24.74
CA ILE A 141 2.03 -21.19 -24.14
C ILE A 141 1.62 -22.30 -23.17
N LEU A 142 1.35 -21.91 -21.94
CA LEU A 142 0.85 -22.79 -20.87
C LEU A 142 -0.47 -22.21 -20.37
N ASP A 143 -1.56 -22.92 -20.65
CA ASP A 143 -2.90 -22.46 -20.32
C ASP A 143 -3.16 -22.47 -18.81
N VAL A 144 -3.81 -21.43 -18.32
CA VAL A 144 -4.24 -21.26 -16.93
C VAL A 144 -5.69 -20.81 -16.87
N HIS A 145 -6.33 -21.06 -15.74
CA HIS A 145 -7.69 -20.59 -15.47
C HIS A 145 -7.79 -19.97 -14.08
N VAL A 146 -8.72 -19.03 -13.91
CA VAL A 146 -9.01 -18.39 -12.62
C VAL A 146 -9.74 -19.39 -11.72
N ILE A 147 -9.24 -19.59 -10.50
CA ILE A 147 -9.90 -20.36 -9.44
C ILE A 147 -10.76 -19.41 -8.62
N GLY A 148 -10.16 -18.32 -8.14
CA GLY A 148 -10.84 -17.31 -7.35
C GLY A 148 -10.18 -15.96 -7.49
N VAL A 149 -10.97 -14.90 -7.32
CA VAL A 149 -10.52 -13.53 -7.42
C VAL A 149 -11.11 -12.68 -6.31
N SER A 150 -10.32 -11.75 -5.77
CA SER A 150 -10.76 -10.70 -4.87
C SER A 150 -10.34 -9.35 -5.45
N PRO A 151 -11.17 -8.72 -6.29
CA PRO A 151 -10.82 -7.47 -6.97
C PRO A 151 -10.54 -6.32 -6.00
N GLU A 152 -11.31 -6.22 -4.92
CA GLU A 152 -11.14 -5.19 -3.90
C GLU A 152 -9.81 -5.31 -3.13
N ARG A 153 -9.21 -6.51 -3.10
CA ARG A 153 -7.87 -6.76 -2.56
C ARG A 153 -6.80 -6.81 -3.64
N ASP A 154 -7.23 -6.77 -4.90
CA ASP A 154 -6.38 -6.88 -6.09
C ASP A 154 -5.57 -8.19 -6.12
N ILE A 155 -6.20 -9.32 -5.75
CA ILE A 155 -5.58 -10.66 -5.74
C ILE A 155 -6.40 -11.61 -6.59
N ALA A 156 -5.70 -12.44 -7.39
CA ALA A 156 -6.27 -13.57 -8.12
C ALA A 156 -5.45 -14.84 -7.89
N LEU A 157 -6.16 -15.96 -7.76
CA LEU A 157 -5.63 -17.30 -7.71
C LEU A 157 -5.91 -17.98 -9.05
N LEU A 158 -4.85 -18.39 -9.73
CA LEU A 158 -4.92 -19.15 -10.98
C LEU A 158 -4.43 -20.57 -10.77
N ARG A 159 -4.82 -21.46 -11.69
CA ARG A 159 -4.31 -22.83 -11.74
C ARG A 159 -3.94 -23.21 -13.18
N LEU A 160 -2.81 -23.90 -13.32
CA LEU A 160 -2.43 -24.51 -14.58
C LEU A 160 -3.46 -25.51 -15.05
N SER A 161 -3.68 -25.58 -16.36
CA SER A 161 -4.37 -26.72 -16.96
C SER A 161 -3.57 -28.00 -16.75
N ASP A 162 -4.23 -29.17 -16.75
CA ASP A 162 -3.53 -30.44 -16.55
C ASP A 162 -2.50 -30.69 -17.65
N GLU A 163 -2.79 -30.29 -18.89
CA GLU A 163 -1.85 -30.37 -20.00
C GLU A 163 -0.60 -29.52 -19.75
N SER A 164 -0.78 -28.27 -19.26
CA SER A 164 0.32 -27.37 -18.91
C SER A 164 1.18 -27.93 -17.77
N LYS A 165 0.57 -28.59 -16.78
CA LYS A 165 1.30 -29.26 -15.68
C LYS A 165 2.19 -30.36 -16.19
N GLU A 166 1.66 -31.22 -17.10
CA GLU A 166 2.42 -32.31 -17.71
C GLU A 166 3.62 -31.79 -18.51
N ILE A 167 3.43 -30.71 -19.25
CA ILE A 167 4.53 -30.07 -19.98
C ILE A 167 5.63 -29.62 -19.02
N ILE A 168 5.29 -28.93 -17.95
CA ILE A 168 6.27 -28.44 -16.97
C ILE A 168 6.98 -29.59 -16.28
N ARG A 169 6.24 -30.61 -15.83
CA ARG A 169 6.83 -31.80 -15.17
C ARG A 169 7.78 -32.55 -16.09
N LYS A 170 7.47 -32.63 -17.37
CA LYS A 170 8.32 -33.30 -18.36
C LYS A 170 9.63 -32.55 -18.60
N GLU A 171 9.57 -31.22 -18.67
CA GLU A 171 10.72 -30.37 -19.03
C GLU A 171 11.58 -30.00 -17.82
N LEU A 172 10.94 -29.70 -16.68
CA LEU A 172 11.61 -29.20 -15.46
C LEU A 172 11.68 -30.28 -14.34
N GLY A 173 11.03 -31.41 -14.51
CA GLY A 173 10.96 -32.49 -13.50
C GLY A 173 9.87 -32.25 -12.44
N SER A 174 9.64 -31.05 -12.02
CA SER A 174 8.60 -30.64 -11.07
C SER A 174 8.13 -29.21 -11.34
N ILE A 175 7.00 -28.82 -10.77
CA ILE A 175 6.55 -27.42 -10.78
C ILE A 175 7.29 -26.69 -9.66
N PRO A 176 8.16 -25.70 -9.97
CA PRO A 176 8.86 -24.94 -8.95
C PRO A 176 7.90 -23.96 -8.29
N PHE A 177 8.08 -23.65 -7.02
CA PHE A 177 7.23 -22.68 -6.29
C PHE A 177 8.02 -21.94 -5.21
N LEU A 178 7.48 -20.79 -4.78
CA LEU A 178 8.06 -19.95 -3.74
C LEU A 178 7.36 -20.21 -2.40
N PRO A 179 8.11 -20.24 -1.29
CA PRO A 179 7.53 -20.29 0.05
C PRO A 179 6.88 -18.96 0.39
N LEU A 180 5.68 -19.01 1.01
CA LEU A 180 4.99 -17.83 1.51
C LEU A 180 5.51 -17.49 2.90
N GLY A 181 6.23 -16.37 3.01
CA GLY A 181 6.82 -15.86 4.23
C GLY A 181 5.80 -15.21 5.18
N ASP A 182 6.28 -14.32 6.04
CA ASP A 182 5.47 -13.57 7.00
C ASP A 182 5.68 -12.06 6.80
N SER A 183 4.63 -11.35 6.38
CA SER A 183 4.69 -9.90 6.19
C SER A 183 4.53 -9.09 7.47
N ASP A 184 4.03 -9.70 8.55
CA ASP A 184 3.77 -9.00 9.82
C ASP A 184 5.05 -8.76 10.63
N VAL A 185 6.14 -9.46 10.28
CA VAL A 185 7.46 -9.26 10.90
C VAL A 185 8.29 -8.17 10.22
N LEU A 186 7.87 -7.70 9.04
CA LEU A 186 8.59 -6.69 8.28
C LEU A 186 8.69 -5.37 9.04
N ARG A 187 9.85 -4.74 8.94
CA ARG A 187 10.13 -3.42 9.54
C ARG A 187 10.71 -2.47 8.50
N ARG A 188 10.63 -1.16 8.79
CA ARG A 188 11.28 -0.14 7.96
C ARG A 188 12.76 -0.45 7.81
N SER A 189 13.28 -0.25 6.59
CA SER A 189 14.66 -0.55 6.17
C SER A 189 14.99 -2.03 5.95
N ASP A 190 14.05 -2.97 6.14
CA ASP A 190 14.27 -4.35 5.72
C ASP A 190 14.47 -4.41 4.21
N GLU A 191 15.49 -5.14 3.77
CA GLU A 191 15.80 -5.30 2.36
C GLU A 191 14.80 -6.23 1.68
N VAL A 192 14.36 -5.84 0.47
CA VAL A 192 13.43 -6.59 -0.34
C VAL A 192 13.80 -6.59 -1.81
N MET A 193 13.40 -7.62 -2.53
CA MET A 193 13.56 -7.75 -3.98
C MET A 193 12.19 -7.99 -4.64
N ALA A 194 11.82 -7.07 -5.53
CA ALA A 194 10.65 -7.21 -6.38
C ALA A 194 11.03 -7.88 -7.71
N LEU A 195 10.26 -8.88 -8.12
CA LEU A 195 10.46 -9.64 -9.36
C LEU A 195 9.28 -9.48 -10.29
N GLY A 196 9.54 -9.56 -11.60
CA GLY A 196 8.49 -9.53 -12.60
C GLY A 196 8.98 -9.32 -14.03
N TYR A 197 8.03 -9.10 -14.95
CA TYR A 197 8.27 -8.91 -16.38
C TYR A 197 7.83 -7.50 -16.81
N PRO A 198 8.59 -6.44 -16.45
CA PRO A 198 8.20 -5.06 -16.69
C PRO A 198 8.06 -4.79 -18.19
N LEU A 199 7.03 -4.00 -18.55
CA LEU A 199 6.78 -3.52 -19.91
C LEU A 199 6.67 -4.64 -20.97
N GLY A 200 6.26 -5.85 -20.55
CA GLY A 200 6.16 -7.00 -21.46
C GLY A 200 7.50 -7.57 -21.92
N GLN A 201 8.59 -7.29 -21.22
CA GLN A 201 9.91 -7.84 -21.53
C GLN A 201 9.92 -9.36 -21.37
N GLN A 202 10.68 -10.05 -22.21
CA GLN A 202 10.70 -11.52 -22.25
C GLN A 202 11.53 -12.18 -21.14
N SER A 203 12.38 -11.42 -20.45
CA SER A 203 13.23 -11.93 -19.39
C SER A 203 12.80 -11.36 -18.03
N LEU A 204 12.82 -12.20 -17.02
CA LEU A 204 12.59 -11.83 -15.62
C LEU A 204 13.53 -10.70 -15.20
N LYS A 205 13.01 -9.72 -14.51
CA LYS A 205 13.78 -8.61 -13.93
C LYS A 205 13.60 -8.59 -12.43
N SER A 206 14.67 -8.20 -11.77
CA SER A 206 14.68 -7.94 -10.33
C SER A 206 15.00 -6.48 -10.05
N THR A 207 14.31 -5.89 -9.09
CA THR A 207 14.62 -4.58 -8.52
C THR A 207 14.72 -4.70 -7.02
N THR A 208 15.80 -4.19 -6.43
CA THR A 208 16.00 -4.22 -4.97
C THR A 208 15.66 -2.88 -4.36
N GLY A 209 15.25 -2.91 -3.12
CA GLY A 209 14.93 -1.74 -2.31
C GLY A 209 14.75 -2.15 -0.85
N VAL A 210 14.11 -1.26 -0.10
CA VAL A 210 13.80 -1.49 1.31
C VAL A 210 12.32 -1.22 1.57
N ILE A 211 11.82 -1.78 2.66
CA ILE A 211 10.52 -1.40 3.22
C ILE A 211 10.60 0.05 3.67
N SER A 212 9.75 0.92 3.12
CA SER A 212 9.64 2.34 3.49
C SER A 212 8.66 2.54 4.64
N GLY A 213 7.66 1.68 4.76
CA GLY A 213 6.60 1.71 5.77
C GLY A 213 5.33 1.03 5.29
N HIS A 214 4.25 1.28 6.03
CA HIS A 214 2.91 0.85 5.63
C HIS A 214 2.07 2.09 5.30
N GLU A 215 1.31 2.02 4.23
CA GLU A 215 0.34 3.04 3.83
C GLU A 215 -1.01 2.36 3.67
N ASN A 216 -1.90 2.61 4.62
CA ASN A 216 -3.15 1.85 4.77
C ASN A 216 -2.84 0.34 4.83
N ARG A 217 -3.39 -0.45 3.90
CA ARG A 217 -3.17 -1.89 3.79
C ARG A 217 -1.92 -2.29 2.99
N TRP A 218 -1.20 -1.35 2.38
CA TRP A 218 -0.09 -1.61 1.48
C TRP A 218 1.25 -1.55 2.20
N ILE A 219 2.17 -2.39 1.78
CA ILE A 219 3.59 -2.22 2.09
C ILE A 219 4.16 -1.23 1.07
N GLN A 220 4.67 -0.10 1.54
CA GLN A 220 5.40 0.83 0.70
C GLN A 220 6.87 0.42 0.64
N ILE A 221 7.43 0.39 -0.57
CA ILE A 221 8.82 0.01 -0.83
C ILE A 221 9.53 1.05 -1.68
N SER A 222 10.85 1.12 -1.55
CA SER A 222 11.69 1.96 -2.41
C SER A 222 12.10 1.30 -3.72
N ALA A 223 11.88 -0.02 -3.88
CA ALA A 223 12.11 -0.72 -5.13
C ALA A 223 11.16 -0.20 -6.22
N PRO A 224 11.68 0.16 -7.41
CA PRO A 224 10.84 0.63 -8.51
C PRO A 224 9.89 -0.47 -9.01
N ILE A 225 8.59 -0.18 -8.99
CA ILE A 225 7.55 -1.04 -9.59
C ILE A 225 7.04 -0.36 -10.86
N ASN A 226 7.20 -1.06 -11.98
CA ASN A 226 6.76 -0.63 -13.30
C ASN A 226 5.59 -1.52 -13.78
N PRO A 227 4.74 -1.03 -14.72
CA PRO A 227 3.74 -1.87 -15.37
C PRO A 227 4.35 -3.16 -15.90
N GLY A 228 3.73 -4.29 -15.60
CA GLY A 228 4.23 -5.63 -15.88
C GLY A 228 4.87 -6.35 -14.68
N ASN A 229 5.40 -5.62 -13.66
CA ASN A 229 5.81 -6.23 -12.39
C ASN A 229 4.61 -6.60 -11.51
N SER A 230 3.43 -6.03 -11.78
CA SER A 230 2.18 -6.31 -11.07
C SER A 230 1.90 -7.81 -11.03
N GLY A 231 1.56 -8.31 -9.85
CA GLY A 231 1.29 -9.72 -9.57
C GLY A 231 2.55 -10.56 -9.30
N GLY A 232 3.75 -10.04 -9.58
CA GLY A 232 5.00 -10.70 -9.22
C GLY A 232 5.27 -10.67 -7.72
N PRO A 233 6.17 -11.53 -7.21
CA PRO A 233 6.48 -11.60 -5.79
C PRO A 233 7.40 -10.48 -5.33
N LEU A 234 7.21 -10.05 -4.08
CA LEU A 234 8.17 -9.31 -3.29
C LEU A 234 8.82 -10.28 -2.32
N LEU A 235 10.14 -10.43 -2.41
CA LEU A 235 10.91 -11.38 -1.60
C LEU A 235 11.69 -10.69 -0.49
N ASN A 236 11.84 -11.35 0.65
CA ASN A 236 12.81 -11.01 1.68
C ASN A 236 14.20 -11.60 1.34
N ALA A 237 15.20 -11.32 2.18
CA ALA A 237 16.57 -11.82 2.00
C ALA A 237 16.71 -13.35 2.14
N HIS A 238 15.68 -14.06 2.61
CA HIS A 238 15.64 -15.52 2.71
C HIS A 238 15.04 -16.19 1.47
N GLY A 239 14.47 -15.39 0.53
CA GLY A 239 13.77 -15.90 -0.64
C GLY A 239 12.30 -16.19 -0.40
N ASP A 240 11.76 -15.86 0.78
CA ASP A 240 10.33 -16.03 1.06
C ASP A 240 9.53 -14.87 0.48
N VAL A 241 8.33 -15.18 -0.03
CA VAL A 241 7.40 -14.15 -0.51
C VAL A 241 6.80 -13.42 0.68
N VAL A 242 7.05 -12.11 0.76
CA VAL A 242 6.50 -11.22 1.80
C VAL A 242 5.43 -10.26 1.27
N GLY A 243 5.24 -10.21 -0.05
CA GLY A 243 4.18 -9.41 -0.66
C GLY A 243 3.97 -9.75 -2.12
N VAL A 244 2.89 -9.21 -2.70
CA VAL A 244 2.58 -9.25 -4.13
C VAL A 244 2.72 -7.84 -4.68
N ASN A 245 3.62 -7.65 -5.65
CA ASN A 245 3.83 -6.36 -6.26
C ASN A 245 2.52 -5.86 -6.90
N SER A 246 2.18 -4.60 -6.67
CA SER A 246 1.05 -3.95 -7.33
C SER A 246 1.55 -2.67 -7.99
N ALA A 247 1.03 -2.34 -9.18
CA ALA A 247 1.44 -1.13 -9.88
C ALA A 247 1.09 0.08 -9.03
N GLY A 248 2.11 0.77 -8.54
CA GLY A 248 1.97 1.94 -7.68
C GLY A 248 1.52 3.19 -8.43
N ILE A 249 1.37 4.27 -7.69
CA ILE A 249 1.02 5.60 -8.19
C ILE A 249 2.06 6.05 -9.22
N THR A 250 1.70 6.06 -10.49
CA THR A 250 2.57 6.33 -11.64
C THR A 250 3.23 7.72 -11.65
N LYS A 251 2.92 8.59 -10.69
CA LYS A 251 3.45 9.97 -10.61
C LYS A 251 4.58 10.18 -9.60
N ALA A 252 4.91 9.17 -8.77
CA ALA A 252 5.99 9.26 -7.79
C ALA A 252 7.17 8.39 -8.22
N GLN A 253 8.39 8.92 -8.13
CA GLN A 253 9.61 8.16 -8.38
C GLN A 253 10.01 7.41 -7.10
N ASN A 254 10.45 6.15 -7.25
CA ASN A 254 10.89 5.30 -6.15
C ASN A 254 9.84 5.04 -5.04
N VAL A 255 8.56 5.00 -5.42
CA VAL A 255 7.47 4.61 -4.55
C VAL A 255 6.75 3.44 -5.20
N GLY A 256 7.01 2.25 -4.69
CA GLY A 256 6.32 1.02 -5.04
C GLY A 256 5.39 0.58 -3.92
N TYR A 257 4.38 -0.20 -4.25
CA TYR A 257 3.46 -0.78 -3.30
C TYR A 257 3.33 -2.28 -3.53
N ALA A 258 3.23 -3.02 -2.43
CA ALA A 258 2.97 -4.45 -2.46
C ALA A 258 1.82 -4.79 -1.50
N ILE A 259 1.04 -5.79 -1.85
CA ILE A 259 0.02 -6.38 -0.99
C ILE A 259 0.73 -7.30 0.00
N PRO A 260 0.55 -7.13 1.33
CA PRO A 260 1.16 -8.01 2.31
C PRO A 260 0.78 -9.48 2.08
N ILE A 261 1.75 -10.39 2.16
CA ILE A 261 1.47 -11.81 1.90
C ILE A 261 0.52 -12.42 2.95
N ASN A 262 0.51 -11.91 4.17
CA ASN A 262 -0.42 -12.41 5.19
C ASN A 262 -1.88 -12.09 4.85
N GLU A 263 -2.17 -10.98 4.15
CA GLU A 263 -3.51 -10.72 3.61
C GLU A 263 -3.93 -11.76 2.56
N VAL A 264 -2.98 -12.19 1.71
CA VAL A 264 -3.23 -13.26 0.75
C VAL A 264 -3.48 -14.58 1.46
N LYS A 265 -2.65 -14.93 2.46
CA LYS A 265 -2.81 -16.16 3.25
C LYS A 265 -4.17 -16.26 3.95
N ILE A 266 -4.67 -15.13 4.48
CA ILE A 266 -5.98 -15.08 5.15
C ILE A 266 -7.10 -15.45 4.18
N ILE A 267 -7.06 -14.95 2.96
CA ILE A 267 -8.14 -15.18 1.97
C ILE A 267 -7.93 -16.38 1.07
N LEU A 268 -6.74 -16.98 1.07
CA LEU A 268 -6.40 -18.09 0.18
C LEU A 268 -7.36 -19.28 0.30
N PRO A 269 -7.78 -19.73 1.51
CA PRO A 269 -8.78 -20.81 1.63
C PRO A 269 -10.11 -20.44 0.95
N ASP A 270 -10.56 -19.21 1.06
CA ASP A 270 -11.81 -18.75 0.46
C ASP A 270 -11.71 -18.66 -1.07
N LEU A 271 -10.55 -18.23 -1.61
CA LEU A 271 -10.29 -18.20 -3.05
C LEU A 271 -10.35 -19.56 -3.72
N TYR A 272 -10.11 -20.66 -2.96
CA TYR A 272 -10.32 -22.01 -3.47
C TYR A 272 -11.78 -22.43 -3.54
N THR A 273 -12.67 -21.72 -2.83
CA THR A 273 -14.09 -22.13 -2.70
C THR A 273 -15.05 -21.26 -3.48
N VAL A 274 -14.69 -20.00 -3.77
CA VAL A 274 -15.55 -19.04 -4.48
C VAL A 274 -14.78 -18.36 -5.62
N THR A 275 -15.47 -18.18 -6.76
CA THR A 275 -14.85 -17.50 -7.90
C THR A 275 -14.67 -16.00 -7.68
N LEU A 276 -15.63 -15.36 -7.00
CA LEU A 276 -15.56 -13.94 -6.62
C LEU A 276 -15.64 -13.80 -5.12
N LEU A 277 -14.56 -13.36 -4.51
CA LEU A 277 -14.46 -13.08 -3.07
C LEU A 277 -14.49 -11.58 -2.82
N ARG A 278 -15.55 -11.11 -2.21
CA ARG A 278 -15.69 -9.71 -1.79
C ARG A 278 -15.06 -9.46 -0.42
N LYS A 279 -14.70 -8.21 -0.15
CA LYS A 279 -14.24 -7.81 1.18
C LYS A 279 -15.36 -7.92 2.20
N PRO A 280 -15.01 -8.29 3.42
CA PRO A 280 -15.93 -8.17 4.54
C PRO A 280 -16.29 -6.70 4.80
N PHE A 281 -17.53 -6.46 5.19
CA PHE A 281 -18.04 -5.14 5.49
C PHE A 281 -18.84 -5.17 6.80
N LEU A 282 -18.52 -4.25 7.74
CA LEU A 282 -19.19 -4.20 9.04
C LEU A 282 -20.67 -3.84 8.94
N GLY A 283 -21.05 -3.12 7.91
CA GLY A 283 -22.40 -2.65 7.72
C GLY A 283 -22.71 -1.36 8.48
N ILE A 284 -21.70 -0.52 8.70
CA ILE A 284 -21.90 0.81 9.27
C ILE A 284 -21.19 1.87 8.44
N VAL A 285 -21.79 3.06 8.42
CA VAL A 285 -21.13 4.30 8.03
C VAL A 285 -20.79 5.05 9.32
N PHE A 286 -19.57 5.51 9.44
CA PHE A 286 -19.09 6.17 10.65
C PHE A 286 -18.26 7.41 10.34
N ASN A 287 -18.19 8.30 11.31
CA ASN A 287 -17.28 9.45 11.34
C ASN A 287 -16.33 9.31 12.54
N ASN A 288 -15.20 9.97 12.45
CA ASN A 288 -14.29 10.05 13.59
C ASN A 288 -14.94 10.87 14.71
N ALA A 289 -14.66 10.47 15.96
CA ALA A 289 -15.12 11.19 17.13
C ALA A 289 -14.41 12.54 17.24
N THR A 290 -15.09 13.51 17.85
CA THR A 290 -14.50 14.76 18.33
C THR A 290 -14.76 14.86 19.82
N ASP A 291 -13.90 15.58 20.56
CA ASP A 291 -14.08 15.78 22.00
C ASP A 291 -15.46 16.37 22.33
N ALA A 292 -15.89 17.37 21.54
CA ALA A 292 -17.20 17.98 21.73
C ALA A 292 -18.37 16.99 21.53
N LEU A 293 -18.24 16.05 20.56
CA LEU A 293 -19.26 15.01 20.36
C LEU A 293 -19.22 13.98 21.48
N THR A 294 -18.06 13.61 21.95
CA THR A 294 -17.86 12.67 23.05
C THR A 294 -18.50 13.22 24.34
N ASP A 295 -18.24 14.50 24.67
CA ASP A 295 -18.82 15.18 25.82
C ASP A 295 -20.34 15.31 25.70
N TYR A 296 -20.84 15.69 24.49
CA TYR A 296 -22.28 15.80 24.24
C TYR A 296 -23.02 14.48 24.46
N LEU A 297 -22.42 13.36 24.05
CA LEU A 297 -22.98 12.02 24.24
C LEU A 297 -22.82 11.48 25.68
N GLY A 298 -22.08 12.19 26.52
CA GLY A 298 -21.77 11.76 27.89
C GLY A 298 -20.86 10.53 27.95
N ASN A 299 -20.03 10.31 26.94
CA ASN A 299 -19.10 9.19 26.89
C ASN A 299 -17.90 9.42 27.80
N PRO A 300 -17.34 8.38 28.45
CA PRO A 300 -16.35 8.55 29.52
C PRO A 300 -14.94 8.85 29.04
N GLN A 301 -14.65 8.70 27.74
CA GLN A 301 -13.31 8.88 27.19
C GLN A 301 -13.37 9.40 25.73
N PRO A 302 -12.35 10.16 25.30
CA PRO A 302 -12.25 10.61 23.90
C PRO A 302 -11.97 9.43 22.98
N GLY A 303 -12.27 9.60 21.69
CA GLY A 303 -12.01 8.61 20.64
C GLY A 303 -13.25 7.84 20.22
N GLY A 304 -13.00 6.83 19.41
CA GLY A 304 -14.03 5.98 18.83
C GLY A 304 -14.50 6.39 17.44
N ALA A 305 -15.33 5.54 16.86
CA ALA A 305 -16.00 5.76 15.59
C ALA A 305 -17.49 5.98 15.84
N TYR A 306 -18.00 7.19 15.52
CA TYR A 306 -19.42 7.54 15.66
C TYR A 306 -20.23 6.95 14.52
N VAL A 307 -21.19 6.10 14.85
CA VAL A 307 -22.05 5.42 13.88
C VAL A 307 -23.08 6.41 13.35
N VAL A 308 -22.94 6.80 12.09
CA VAL A 308 -23.84 7.71 11.38
C VAL A 308 -25.03 6.96 10.82
N GLU A 309 -24.79 5.74 10.32
CA GLU A 309 -25.78 4.89 9.69
C GLU A 309 -25.44 3.41 9.92
N VAL A 310 -26.46 2.58 10.02
CA VAL A 310 -26.33 1.12 10.07
C VAL A 310 -27.07 0.55 8.87
N VAL A 311 -26.37 -0.20 8.04
CA VAL A 311 -26.94 -0.84 6.86
C VAL A 311 -27.87 -1.96 7.32
N LYS A 312 -29.10 -1.92 6.86
CA LYS A 312 -30.14 -2.89 7.20
C LYS A 312 -29.69 -4.32 6.87
N ASP A 313 -30.03 -5.25 7.74
CA ASP A 313 -29.67 -6.68 7.63
C ASP A 313 -28.16 -6.98 7.66
N SER A 314 -27.33 -6.00 8.02
CA SER A 314 -25.88 -6.18 8.21
C SER A 314 -25.54 -6.96 9.47
N THR A 315 -24.27 -7.38 9.58
CA THR A 315 -23.75 -8.02 10.80
C THR A 315 -24.01 -7.17 12.03
N LEU A 316 -23.72 -5.87 11.96
CA LEU A 316 -23.88 -4.98 13.11
C LEU A 316 -25.34 -4.55 13.35
N ASP A 317 -26.19 -4.49 12.32
CA ASP A 317 -27.63 -4.28 12.47
C ASP A 317 -28.26 -5.45 13.27
N LYS A 318 -27.99 -6.68 12.83
CA LYS A 318 -28.46 -7.90 13.53
C LYS A 318 -27.93 -7.99 14.96
N ALA A 319 -26.73 -7.49 15.20
CA ALA A 319 -26.11 -7.44 16.53
C ALA A 319 -26.68 -6.31 17.42
N GLY A 320 -27.54 -5.45 16.89
CA GLY A 320 -28.23 -4.40 17.63
C GLY A 320 -27.46 -3.09 17.78
N VAL A 321 -26.43 -2.86 16.96
CA VAL A 321 -25.79 -1.53 16.80
C VAL A 321 -26.78 -0.57 16.18
N LYS A 322 -26.76 0.69 16.60
CA LYS A 322 -27.70 1.72 16.13
C LYS A 322 -26.97 2.99 15.74
N ARG A 323 -27.60 3.77 14.90
CA ARG A 323 -27.20 5.15 14.66
C ARG A 323 -27.08 5.90 16.00
N GLY A 324 -25.99 6.63 16.18
CA GLY A 324 -25.70 7.36 17.41
C GLY A 324 -24.82 6.60 18.39
N ASP A 325 -24.53 5.34 18.16
CA ASP A 325 -23.56 4.60 18.94
C ASP A 325 -22.14 5.11 18.65
N MET A 326 -21.27 5.00 19.64
CA MET A 326 -19.84 5.24 19.51
C MET A 326 -19.10 3.92 19.67
N LEU A 327 -18.46 3.42 18.64
CA LEU A 327 -17.64 2.22 18.67
C LEU A 327 -16.25 2.58 19.22
N TYR A 328 -15.91 2.07 20.39
CA TYR A 328 -14.61 2.32 21.04
C TYR A 328 -13.62 1.19 20.87
N GLN A 329 -14.10 -0.04 20.75
CA GLN A 329 -13.21 -1.19 20.66
C GLN A 329 -13.79 -2.25 19.72
N ILE A 330 -12.91 -2.85 18.94
CA ILE A 330 -13.18 -4.07 18.18
C ILE A 330 -12.15 -5.13 18.58
N ASN A 331 -12.65 -6.30 19.01
CA ASN A 331 -11.85 -7.33 19.65
C ASN A 331 -11.04 -6.73 20.83
N THR A 332 -9.70 -6.82 20.79
CA THR A 332 -8.83 -6.27 21.84
C THR A 332 -8.30 -4.88 21.51
N HIS A 333 -8.71 -4.28 20.38
CA HIS A 333 -8.12 -3.04 19.86
C HIS A 333 -9.03 -1.85 20.10
N THR A 334 -8.51 -0.84 20.80
CA THR A 334 -9.22 0.42 21.10
C THR A 334 -8.98 1.42 19.99
N LEU A 335 -10.06 2.08 19.56
CA LEU A 335 -10.05 3.16 18.57
C LEU A 335 -9.72 4.49 19.24
N ASP A 336 -8.84 5.27 18.61
CA ASP A 336 -8.55 6.64 19.01
C ASP A 336 -9.50 7.67 18.36
N ILE A 337 -9.20 8.96 18.52
CA ILE A 337 -10.00 10.06 17.97
C ILE A 337 -9.98 10.12 16.43
N TYR A 338 -9.06 9.42 15.77
CA TYR A 338 -8.94 9.33 14.32
C TYR A 338 -9.57 8.04 13.77
N GLY A 339 -10.17 7.20 14.63
CA GLY A 339 -10.69 5.90 14.22
C GLY A 339 -9.59 4.89 13.90
N GLU A 340 -8.40 5.09 14.48
CA GLU A 340 -7.23 4.26 14.28
C GLU A 340 -6.91 3.45 15.54
N MET A 341 -6.24 2.31 15.36
CA MET A 341 -5.87 1.41 16.45
C MET A 341 -4.43 0.88 16.30
N ARG A 342 -3.81 0.53 17.42
CA ARG A 342 -2.55 -0.20 17.42
C ARG A 342 -2.80 -1.70 17.27
N VAL A 343 -2.04 -2.31 16.37
CA VAL A 343 -2.11 -3.75 16.08
C VAL A 343 -0.70 -4.37 16.12
N PRO A 344 -0.55 -5.67 16.42
CA PRO A 344 0.77 -6.30 16.53
C PRO A 344 1.56 -6.36 15.22
N TRP A 345 0.88 -6.36 14.09
CA TRP A 345 1.46 -6.56 12.74
C TRP A 345 1.85 -5.29 12.01
N ALA A 346 1.62 -4.12 12.58
CA ALA A 346 1.99 -2.84 11.98
C ALA A 346 2.74 -1.96 12.97
N GLU A 347 3.77 -1.26 12.49
CA GLU A 347 4.51 -0.26 13.29
C GLU A 347 3.67 0.98 13.57
N ASP A 348 2.88 1.40 12.57
CA ASP A 348 1.96 2.53 12.66
C ASP A 348 0.56 2.05 13.04
N LYS A 349 -0.31 2.98 13.43
CA LYS A 349 -1.72 2.67 13.68
C LYS A 349 -2.41 2.34 12.37
N VAL A 350 -3.40 1.45 12.43
CA VAL A 350 -4.24 1.08 11.29
C VAL A 350 -5.66 1.60 11.48
N SER A 351 -6.33 1.93 10.37
CA SER A 351 -7.72 2.35 10.39
C SER A 351 -8.65 1.19 10.72
N LEU A 352 -9.86 1.50 11.22
CA LEU A 352 -10.91 0.49 11.43
C LEU A 352 -11.23 -0.27 10.13
N ILE A 353 -11.22 0.40 8.98
CA ILE A 353 -11.50 -0.21 7.68
C ILE A 353 -10.42 -1.22 7.31
N ASP A 354 -9.15 -0.87 7.50
CA ASP A 354 -8.03 -1.77 7.20
C ASP A 354 -8.02 -2.98 8.16
N TYR A 355 -8.32 -2.76 9.44
CA TYR A 355 -8.47 -3.85 10.40
C TYR A 355 -9.56 -4.84 9.97
N VAL A 356 -10.75 -4.33 9.63
CA VAL A 356 -11.88 -5.17 9.18
C VAL A 356 -11.56 -5.93 7.91
N SER A 357 -10.77 -5.37 7.01
CA SER A 357 -10.38 -6.03 5.76
C SER A 357 -9.57 -7.32 5.98
N ARG A 358 -8.95 -7.49 7.15
CA ARG A 358 -8.22 -8.70 7.57
C ARG A 358 -9.07 -9.72 8.32
N LEU A 359 -10.33 -9.40 8.64
CA LEU A 359 -11.23 -10.36 9.28
C LEU A 359 -11.73 -11.38 8.26
N SER A 360 -12.01 -12.59 8.74
CA SER A 360 -12.58 -13.67 7.93
C SER A 360 -14.10 -13.75 8.14
N ILE A 361 -14.82 -14.13 7.09
CA ILE A 361 -16.25 -14.44 7.23
C ILE A 361 -16.41 -15.65 8.16
N GLY A 362 -17.38 -15.58 9.07
CA GLY A 362 -17.61 -16.58 10.12
C GLY A 362 -16.80 -16.38 11.39
N GLN A 363 -15.83 -15.46 11.38
CA GLN A 363 -15.06 -15.11 12.58
C GLN A 363 -15.95 -14.43 13.63
N GLU A 364 -15.78 -14.79 14.91
CA GLU A 364 -16.39 -14.07 16.02
C GLU A 364 -15.67 -12.75 16.27
N ILE A 365 -16.44 -11.68 16.43
CA ILE A 365 -15.96 -10.34 16.76
C ILE A 365 -16.65 -9.84 18.02
N SER A 366 -15.90 -9.18 18.87
CA SER A 366 -16.42 -8.48 20.07
C SER A 366 -16.27 -6.99 19.90
N LEU A 367 -17.28 -6.23 20.29
CA LEU A 367 -17.32 -4.78 20.19
C LEU A 367 -17.65 -4.17 21.55
N ILE A 368 -17.01 -3.07 21.87
CA ILE A 368 -17.44 -2.18 22.96
C ILE A 368 -17.95 -0.91 22.34
N ILE A 369 -19.24 -0.66 22.52
CA ILE A 369 -19.90 0.56 22.10
C ILE A 369 -20.43 1.36 23.29
N TYR A 370 -20.56 2.66 23.11
CA TYR A 370 -21.28 3.51 24.07
C TYR A 370 -22.52 4.08 23.41
N ARG A 371 -23.65 3.99 24.12
CA ARG A 371 -24.94 4.55 23.71
C ARG A 371 -25.48 5.42 24.83
N ASN A 372 -25.60 6.73 24.58
CA ASN A 372 -26.04 7.71 25.58
C ASN A 372 -25.24 7.59 26.89
N GLY A 373 -23.93 7.50 26.81
CA GLY A 373 -23.02 7.37 27.96
C GLY A 373 -22.95 5.98 28.62
N ALA A 374 -23.80 5.03 28.23
CA ALA A 374 -23.78 3.67 28.75
C ALA A 374 -23.00 2.72 27.85
N GLN A 375 -22.14 1.90 28.49
CA GLN A 375 -21.36 0.88 27.78
C GLN A 375 -22.24 -0.33 27.44
N HIS A 376 -22.06 -0.83 26.23
CA HIS A 376 -22.61 -2.09 25.76
C HIS A 376 -21.51 -2.94 25.16
N GLU A 377 -21.50 -4.21 25.52
CA GLU A 377 -20.64 -5.22 24.93
C GLU A 377 -21.47 -6.07 23.97
N ILE A 378 -20.97 -6.23 22.74
CA ILE A 378 -21.65 -6.96 21.68
C ILE A 378 -20.68 -8.01 21.17
N VAL A 379 -21.14 -9.27 21.12
CA VAL A 379 -20.39 -10.37 20.50
C VAL A 379 -21.25 -10.90 19.36
N THR A 380 -20.68 -10.99 18.17
CA THR A 380 -21.37 -11.45 16.96
C THR A 380 -20.43 -12.18 16.03
N LYS A 381 -20.97 -12.96 15.11
CA LYS A 381 -20.18 -13.55 14.02
C LYS A 381 -20.20 -12.63 12.81
N PHE A 382 -19.04 -12.49 12.18
CA PHE A 382 -18.89 -11.69 10.97
C PHE A 382 -19.50 -12.44 9.80
N GLU A 383 -20.66 -12.01 9.33
CA GLU A 383 -21.41 -12.68 8.27
C GLU A 383 -21.20 -11.99 6.92
N GLN A 384 -21.33 -12.76 5.85
CA GLN A 384 -21.43 -12.18 4.52
C GLN A 384 -22.76 -11.45 4.38
N MET A 385 -22.71 -10.19 4.01
CA MET A 385 -23.87 -9.35 3.79
C MET A 385 -24.39 -9.43 2.36
N ALA A 386 -25.68 -9.12 2.19
CA ALA A 386 -26.17 -8.65 0.91
C ALA A 386 -25.47 -7.34 0.52
N LEU A 387 -25.17 -7.20 -0.77
CA LEU A 387 -24.54 -5.98 -1.26
C LEU A 387 -25.46 -4.78 -1.08
N PRO A 388 -24.90 -3.58 -0.78
CA PRO A 388 -25.67 -2.35 -0.84
C PRO A 388 -26.34 -2.18 -2.20
N PRO A 389 -27.48 -1.47 -2.28
CA PRO A 389 -28.19 -1.24 -3.53
C PRO A 389 -27.30 -0.63 -4.63
N ILE A 390 -26.37 0.24 -4.24
CA ILE A 390 -25.33 0.77 -5.13
C ILE A 390 -24.01 0.15 -4.70
N SER A 391 -23.54 -0.81 -5.47
CA SER A 391 -22.29 -1.54 -5.23
C SER A 391 -21.43 -1.55 -6.48
N GLU A 392 -20.16 -1.87 -6.32
CA GLU A 392 -19.29 -2.16 -7.46
C GLU A 392 -19.64 -3.52 -8.03
N ILE A 393 -19.74 -3.62 -9.37
CA ILE A 393 -19.94 -4.88 -10.09
C ILE A 393 -18.66 -5.27 -10.82
N TYR A 394 -18.47 -6.58 -10.97
CA TYR A 394 -17.33 -7.16 -11.67
C TYR A 394 -17.82 -7.96 -12.88
N PRO A 395 -17.85 -7.35 -14.08
CA PRO A 395 -18.49 -7.90 -15.28
C PRO A 395 -18.02 -9.28 -15.71
N SER A 396 -16.83 -9.69 -15.32
CA SER A 396 -16.31 -11.04 -15.59
C SER A 396 -16.95 -12.13 -14.72
N TYR A 397 -17.49 -11.75 -13.58
CA TYR A 397 -17.95 -12.66 -12.53
C TYR A 397 -19.44 -12.46 -12.19
N GLU A 398 -20.02 -11.32 -12.57
CA GLU A 398 -21.37 -10.95 -12.26
C GLU A 398 -22.11 -10.51 -13.53
N PRO A 399 -23.40 -10.88 -13.69
CA PRO A 399 -24.18 -10.45 -14.84
C PRO A 399 -24.39 -8.93 -14.83
N ILE A 400 -24.34 -8.34 -16.00
CA ILE A 400 -24.75 -6.95 -16.20
C ILE A 400 -26.24 -6.98 -16.57
N ASP A 401 -27.08 -6.47 -15.67
CA ASP A 401 -28.50 -6.35 -15.88
C ASP A 401 -28.82 -5.02 -16.57
N TYR A 402 -29.37 -5.07 -17.79
CA TYR A 402 -29.77 -3.88 -18.53
C TYR A 402 -30.88 -4.18 -19.53
N GLU A 403 -31.68 -3.16 -19.81
CA GLU A 403 -32.72 -3.19 -20.82
C GLU A 403 -32.49 -2.07 -21.84
N VAL A 404 -32.88 -2.31 -23.09
CA VAL A 404 -32.81 -1.30 -24.13
C VAL A 404 -34.24 -0.96 -24.58
N PHE A 405 -34.68 0.26 -24.29
CA PHE A 405 -35.99 0.73 -24.65
C PHE A 405 -35.90 2.04 -25.43
N GLY A 406 -36.43 2.07 -26.66
CA GLY A 406 -36.45 3.28 -27.48
C GLY A 406 -35.06 3.89 -27.75
N GLY A 407 -34.00 3.08 -27.74
CA GLY A 407 -32.61 3.53 -27.92
C GLY A 407 -31.95 4.02 -26.61
N MET A 408 -32.69 3.99 -25.50
CA MET A 408 -32.13 4.28 -24.17
C MET A 408 -31.74 2.99 -23.47
N VAL A 409 -30.65 3.03 -22.72
CA VAL A 409 -30.24 1.95 -21.83
C VAL A 409 -30.76 2.25 -20.42
N VAL A 410 -31.45 1.30 -19.84
CA VAL A 410 -31.97 1.35 -18.45
C VAL A 410 -31.24 0.23 -17.69
N MET A 411 -30.58 0.55 -16.61
CA MET A 411 -29.83 -0.40 -15.79
C MET A 411 -29.68 0.12 -14.36
N PRO A 412 -29.41 -0.77 -13.39
CA PRO A 412 -29.09 -0.36 -12.02
C PRO A 412 -27.86 0.54 -11.98
N LEU A 413 -27.91 1.58 -11.15
CA LEU A 413 -26.76 2.42 -10.88
C LEU A 413 -25.74 1.64 -10.05
N THR A 414 -24.48 1.67 -10.46
CA THR A 414 -23.37 1.01 -9.75
C THR A 414 -22.25 2.01 -9.45
N ILE A 415 -21.34 1.66 -8.55
CA ILE A 415 -20.13 2.46 -8.25
C ILE A 415 -19.29 2.64 -9.52
N ASN A 416 -19.21 1.63 -10.40
CA ASN A 416 -18.53 1.73 -11.68
C ASN A 416 -19.05 2.88 -12.55
N HIS A 417 -20.38 3.11 -12.55
CA HIS A 417 -20.97 4.26 -13.27
C HIS A 417 -20.54 5.59 -12.66
N LEU A 418 -20.49 5.69 -11.32
CA LEU A 418 -20.05 6.91 -10.64
C LEU A 418 -18.60 7.25 -10.98
N GLN A 419 -17.74 6.25 -11.05
CA GLN A 419 -16.33 6.42 -11.47
C GLN A 419 -16.22 6.90 -12.92
N LEU A 420 -16.94 6.27 -13.85
CA LEU A 420 -16.96 6.66 -15.26
C LEU A 420 -17.54 8.06 -15.46
N LEU A 421 -18.64 8.38 -14.77
CA LEU A 421 -19.27 9.70 -14.81
C LEU A 421 -18.40 10.76 -14.13
N GLY A 422 -17.68 10.43 -13.06
CA GLY A 422 -16.71 11.30 -12.40
C GLY A 422 -15.64 11.82 -13.36
N ALA A 423 -15.19 10.96 -14.28
CA ALA A 423 -14.22 11.33 -15.30
C ALA A 423 -14.84 12.18 -16.45
N ARG A 424 -16.11 11.88 -16.85
CA ARG A 424 -16.76 12.49 -18.02
C ARG A 424 -17.70 13.66 -17.67
N ALA A 425 -18.33 13.63 -16.49
CA ALA A 425 -19.32 14.59 -16.03
C ALA A 425 -19.22 14.81 -14.50
N PRO A 426 -18.14 15.43 -14.00
CA PRO A 426 -17.86 15.51 -12.56
C PRO A 426 -18.96 16.20 -11.74
N GLY A 427 -19.72 17.12 -12.33
CA GLY A 427 -20.87 17.76 -11.67
C GLY A 427 -22.01 16.78 -11.41
N LEU A 428 -22.32 15.91 -12.36
CA LEU A 428 -23.34 14.88 -12.22
C LEU A 428 -22.93 13.80 -11.22
N ALA A 429 -21.70 13.32 -11.29
CA ALA A 429 -21.15 12.34 -10.37
C ALA A 429 -21.20 12.85 -8.92
N LYS A 430 -20.83 14.11 -8.68
CA LYS A 430 -20.91 14.74 -7.36
C LYS A 430 -22.36 14.85 -6.85
N TYR A 431 -23.30 15.17 -7.73
CA TYR A 431 -24.72 15.24 -7.38
C TYR A 431 -25.24 13.85 -6.96
N MET A 432 -24.91 12.80 -7.70
CA MET A 432 -25.33 11.42 -7.41
C MET A 432 -24.68 10.89 -6.12
N ASP A 433 -23.41 11.21 -5.86
CA ASP A 433 -22.73 10.86 -4.60
C ASP A 433 -23.40 11.55 -3.38
N ILE A 434 -23.83 12.79 -3.53
CA ILE A 434 -24.57 13.50 -2.48
C ILE A 434 -25.93 12.84 -2.24
N GLN A 435 -26.66 12.45 -3.29
CA GLN A 435 -27.96 11.79 -3.15
C GLN A 435 -27.82 10.42 -2.47
N GLN A 436 -26.80 9.64 -2.85
CA GLN A 436 -26.51 8.35 -2.21
C GLN A 436 -26.24 8.47 -0.71
N ARG A 437 -25.65 9.58 -0.27
CA ARG A 437 -25.37 9.85 1.15
C ARG A 437 -26.58 10.44 1.90
N ALA A 438 -27.59 10.89 1.17
CA ALA A 438 -28.79 11.52 1.75
C ALA A 438 -29.96 10.55 1.94
N GLU A 439 -29.96 9.38 1.25
CA GLU A 439 -30.90 8.28 1.41
C GLU A 439 -30.39 7.27 2.46
#